data_b5666198f95f2c499fded15780103d4c
#
_entry.id   b5666198f95f2c499fded15780103d4c
#
_cell.length_a   1.000
_cell.length_b   1.000
_cell.length_c   1.000
_cell.angle_alpha   90.00
_cell.angle_beta   90.00
_cell.angle_gamma   90.00
#
_symmetry.space_group_name_H-M   'P 1'
#
loop_
_entity.id
_entity.type
_entity.pdbx_description
1 polymer ?
#
loop_
_entity_poly.entity_id
_entity_poly.type
_entity_poly.pdbx_seq_one_letter_code
_entity_poly.pdbx_strand_id
1 'polypeptide(L)'
;MKSSSPRQTGHRPMRGIRRIDLASVQPASSEIARDINRDIILELIRFKQPLARADLSRLSGLRPSTVSKIVEQLVQENWVQEGAVIKAARGRPSTMLSVNSAMVTFALDLRPDRAILAVVDLSGRFLSRETIPIYSDLSRTVAQIGKRMRALRQEHDSKSFEGVGVSLPGRMHPVTQLVLLAPNMKWHEFDLKSAL
;
A
#
# COMPACT_ATOMS: atom_id res chain seq x y z
N MET A 1 -26.47 36.31 56.70
CA MET A 1 -25.58 36.79 55.62
C MET A 1 -25.09 35.59 54.85
N LYS A 2 -25.66 35.34 53.67
CA LYS A 2 -25.27 34.23 52.77
C LYS A 2 -24.52 34.84 51.61
N SER A 3 -23.24 34.55 51.49
CA SER A 3 -22.38 34.96 50.37
C SER A 3 -22.53 33.96 49.23
N SER A 4 -23.06 34.43 48.13
CA SER A 4 -23.17 33.68 46.89
C SER A 4 -21.86 33.80 46.06
N SER A 5 -21.19 32.69 45.83
CA SER A 5 -20.06 32.59 44.88
C SER A 5 -20.55 32.58 43.42
N PRO A 6 -19.89 33.27 42.50
CA PRO A 6 -20.27 33.26 41.09
C PRO A 6 -19.78 31.99 40.40
N ARG A 7 -20.64 31.39 39.55
CA ARG A 7 -20.34 30.27 38.66
C ARG A 7 -19.34 30.69 37.59
N GLN A 8 -18.19 30.03 37.55
CA GLN A 8 -17.25 30.12 36.42
C GLN A 8 -17.83 29.40 35.22
N THR A 9 -18.14 30.15 34.18
CA THR A 9 -18.47 29.66 32.86
C THR A 9 -17.15 29.17 32.19
N GLY A 10 -17.03 27.85 32.05
CA GLY A 10 -15.91 27.24 31.37
C GLY A 10 -15.88 27.62 29.89
N HIS A 11 -14.93 28.43 29.54
CA HIS A 11 -14.59 28.76 28.17
C HIS A 11 -13.83 27.53 27.56
N ARG A 12 -14.49 26.78 26.64
CA ARG A 12 -13.81 25.79 25.82
C ARG A 12 -12.81 26.52 24.93
N PRO A 13 -11.52 26.19 24.94
CA PRO A 13 -10.58 26.78 24.00
C PRO A 13 -10.96 26.36 22.58
N MET A 14 -11.28 27.35 21.74
CA MET A 14 -11.39 27.14 20.29
C MET A 14 -10.08 26.54 19.80
N ARG A 15 -10.17 25.40 19.08
CA ARG A 15 -9.04 24.82 18.35
C ARG A 15 -8.49 25.89 17.42
N GLY A 16 -7.36 26.49 17.81
CA GLY A 16 -6.67 27.47 17.01
C GLY A 16 -6.35 26.87 15.63
N ILE A 17 -6.69 27.62 14.58
CA ILE A 17 -6.20 27.37 13.23
C ILE A 17 -4.68 27.31 13.35
N ARG A 18 -4.07 26.14 13.09
CA ARG A 18 -2.60 26.03 12.99
C ARG A 18 -2.17 27.02 11.92
N ARG A 19 -1.49 28.08 12.32
CA ARG A 19 -0.77 28.94 11.38
C ARG A 19 0.27 28.04 10.70
N ILE A 20 0.09 27.81 9.41
CA ILE A 20 1.13 27.20 8.57
C ILE A 20 2.24 28.24 8.49
N ASP A 21 3.41 27.92 9.01
CA ASP A 21 4.58 28.76 8.84
C ASP A 21 5.02 28.69 7.37
N LEU A 22 4.62 29.69 6.60
CA LEU A 22 4.91 29.79 5.18
C LEU A 22 6.42 29.88 4.88
N ALA A 23 7.26 30.19 5.88
CA ALA A 23 8.70 30.18 5.74
C ALA A 23 9.30 28.74 5.76
N SER A 24 8.56 27.77 6.27
CA SER A 24 8.95 26.35 6.32
C SER A 24 8.29 25.48 5.22
N VAL A 25 7.41 26.05 4.41
CA VAL A 25 6.82 25.36 3.25
C VAL A 25 7.84 25.36 2.13
N GLN A 26 8.66 24.33 2.08
CA GLN A 26 9.39 24.04 0.84
C GLN A 26 8.35 23.73 -0.26
N PRO A 27 8.39 24.40 -1.42
CA PRO A 27 7.56 23.98 -2.55
C PRO A 27 7.84 22.50 -2.81
N ALA A 28 6.79 21.71 -2.98
CA ALA A 28 6.94 20.29 -3.31
C ALA A 28 7.97 20.17 -4.43
N SER A 29 9.07 19.48 -4.17
CA SER A 29 10.13 19.33 -5.16
C SER A 29 9.48 18.75 -6.42
N SER A 30 10.03 19.05 -7.59
CA SER A 30 9.55 18.49 -8.87
C SER A 30 9.51 16.95 -8.82
N GLU A 31 10.28 16.37 -7.95
CA GLU A 31 10.36 14.93 -7.65
C GLU A 31 9.10 14.43 -6.93
N ILE A 32 8.66 15.08 -5.85
CA ILE A 32 7.41 14.74 -5.14
C ILE A 32 6.20 14.83 -6.08
N ALA A 33 6.13 15.89 -6.90
CA ALA A 33 5.05 16.03 -7.88
C ALA A 33 5.08 14.92 -8.95
N ARG A 34 6.28 14.45 -9.33
CA ARG A 34 6.45 13.33 -10.26
C ARG A 34 5.99 12.02 -9.65
N ASP A 35 6.33 11.76 -8.40
CA ASP A 35 5.93 10.54 -7.67
C ASP A 35 4.42 10.50 -7.48
N ILE A 36 3.79 11.60 -7.07
CA ILE A 36 2.34 11.70 -6.98
C ILE A 36 1.67 11.40 -8.32
N ASN A 37 2.16 12.00 -9.43
CA ASN A 37 1.61 11.76 -10.76
C ASN A 37 1.78 10.30 -11.19
N ARG A 38 2.92 9.67 -10.85
CA ARG A 38 3.17 8.24 -11.10
C ARG A 38 2.15 7.36 -10.37
N ASP A 39 1.93 7.64 -9.10
CA ASP A 39 0.97 6.91 -8.28
C ASP A 39 -0.47 7.06 -8.81
N ILE A 40 -0.87 8.27 -9.21
CA ILE A 40 -2.18 8.51 -9.84
C ILE A 40 -2.36 7.65 -11.11
N ILE A 41 -1.36 7.60 -11.99
CA ILE A 41 -1.43 6.82 -13.22
C ILE A 41 -1.49 5.32 -12.91
N LEU A 42 -0.68 4.82 -11.98
CA LEU A 42 -0.68 3.42 -11.58
C LEU A 42 -2.05 3.01 -10.98
N GLU A 43 -2.62 3.82 -10.10
CA GLU A 43 -3.93 3.56 -9.49
C GLU A 43 -5.06 3.61 -10.54
N LEU A 44 -5.03 4.53 -11.51
CA LEU A 44 -5.99 4.54 -12.61
C LEU A 44 -5.94 3.24 -13.42
N ILE A 45 -4.74 2.78 -13.77
CA ILE A 45 -4.58 1.49 -14.47
C ILE A 45 -5.11 0.36 -13.59
N ARG A 46 -4.70 0.30 -12.34
CA ARG A 46 -5.07 -0.76 -11.39
C ARG A 46 -6.59 -0.94 -11.26
N PHE A 47 -7.32 0.18 -11.15
CA PHE A 47 -8.77 0.11 -10.90
C PHE A 47 -9.65 0.09 -12.15
N LYS A 48 -9.12 0.57 -13.28
CA LYS A 48 -9.96 0.76 -14.51
C LYS A 48 -9.44 0.01 -15.73
N GLN A 49 -8.43 -0.83 -15.55
CA GLN A 49 -7.85 -1.63 -16.64
C GLN A 49 -8.89 -2.50 -17.38
N PRO A 50 -8.70 -2.71 -18.71
CA PRO A 50 -7.61 -2.18 -19.52
C PRO A 50 -7.87 -0.75 -19.97
N LEU A 51 -6.83 0.12 -20.02
CA LEU A 51 -6.91 1.53 -20.40
C LEU A 51 -5.88 1.90 -21.47
N ALA A 52 -6.21 2.81 -22.37
CA ALA A 52 -5.25 3.42 -23.28
C ALA A 52 -4.59 4.66 -22.65
N ARG A 53 -3.39 5.06 -23.17
CA ARG A 53 -2.71 6.29 -22.72
C ARG A 53 -3.58 7.55 -22.86
N ALA A 54 -4.41 7.62 -23.88
CA ALA A 54 -5.34 8.73 -24.09
C ALA A 54 -6.40 8.81 -22.98
N ASP A 55 -6.89 7.65 -22.50
CA ASP A 55 -7.85 7.59 -21.38
C ASP A 55 -7.18 8.04 -20.09
N LEU A 56 -5.95 7.63 -19.85
CA LEU A 56 -5.16 8.06 -18.70
C LEU A 56 -4.96 9.57 -18.67
N SER A 57 -4.63 10.18 -19.83
CA SER A 57 -4.49 11.65 -19.96
C SER A 57 -5.81 12.35 -19.63
N ARG A 58 -6.92 11.86 -20.17
CA ARG A 58 -8.27 12.41 -19.93
C ARG A 58 -8.70 12.28 -18.47
N LEU A 59 -8.43 11.13 -17.83
CA LEU A 59 -8.86 10.83 -16.47
C LEU A 59 -7.99 11.54 -15.41
N SER A 60 -6.69 11.66 -15.67
CA SER A 60 -5.74 12.30 -14.74
C SER A 60 -5.63 13.81 -14.90
N GLY A 61 -6.03 14.36 -16.07
CA GLY A 61 -5.77 15.75 -16.45
C GLY A 61 -4.31 16.03 -16.82
N LEU A 62 -3.44 15.02 -16.81
CA LEU A 62 -2.03 15.19 -17.19
C LEU A 62 -1.85 15.28 -18.70
N ARG A 63 -0.83 16.01 -19.13
CA ARG A 63 -0.47 16.12 -20.56
C ARG A 63 -0.09 14.75 -21.12
N PRO A 64 -0.44 14.45 -22.40
CA PRO A 64 -0.12 13.16 -23.03
C PRO A 64 1.37 12.78 -22.97
N SER A 65 2.27 13.76 -23.10
CA SER A 65 3.73 13.55 -22.99
C SER A 65 4.15 13.11 -21.58
N THR A 66 3.52 13.66 -20.53
CA THR A 66 3.78 13.27 -19.14
C THR A 66 3.28 11.85 -18.89
N VAL A 67 2.06 11.53 -19.33
CA VAL A 67 1.49 10.18 -19.22
C VAL A 67 2.38 9.17 -19.93
N SER A 68 2.85 9.46 -21.17
CA SER A 68 3.72 8.55 -21.92
C SER A 68 5.00 8.23 -21.14
N LYS A 69 5.69 9.24 -20.60
CA LYS A 69 6.91 9.05 -19.80
C LYS A 69 6.66 8.19 -18.54
N ILE A 70 5.55 8.44 -17.83
CA ILE A 70 5.19 7.66 -16.63
C ILE A 70 4.89 6.22 -17.01
N VAL A 71 4.10 6.00 -18.06
CA VAL A 71 3.77 4.64 -18.51
C VAL A 71 5.02 3.90 -18.99
N GLU A 72 5.91 4.52 -19.74
CA GLU A 72 7.19 3.93 -20.15
C GLU A 72 8.01 3.49 -18.93
N GLN A 73 8.10 4.33 -17.90
CA GLN A 73 8.76 3.98 -16.64
C GLN A 73 8.09 2.78 -15.95
N LEU A 74 6.77 2.79 -15.80
CA LEU A 74 6.01 1.69 -15.18
C LEU A 74 6.14 0.36 -15.95
N VAL A 75 6.25 0.42 -17.27
CA VAL A 75 6.50 -0.76 -18.12
C VAL A 75 7.93 -1.27 -17.93
N GLN A 76 8.93 -0.38 -17.92
CA GLN A 76 10.33 -0.74 -17.67
C GLN A 76 10.54 -1.38 -16.29
N GLU A 77 9.81 -0.88 -15.29
CA GLU A 77 9.82 -1.42 -13.92
C GLU A 77 8.94 -2.67 -13.76
N ASN A 78 8.30 -3.15 -14.82
CA ASN A 78 7.37 -4.29 -14.83
C ASN A 78 6.09 -4.15 -14.00
N TRP A 79 5.72 -2.94 -13.55
CA TRP A 79 4.43 -2.71 -12.86
C TRP A 79 3.24 -2.78 -13.80
N VAL A 80 3.41 -2.36 -15.05
CA VAL A 80 2.40 -2.29 -16.09
C VAL A 80 2.87 -3.09 -17.30
N GLN A 81 1.93 -3.74 -17.96
CA GLN A 81 2.16 -4.45 -19.22
C GLN A 81 1.30 -3.87 -20.34
N GLU A 82 1.86 -3.86 -21.53
CA GLU A 82 1.15 -3.53 -22.76
C GLU A 82 0.48 -4.78 -23.30
N GLY A 83 -0.82 -4.68 -23.55
CA GLY A 83 -1.65 -5.75 -24.06
C GLY A 83 -2.09 -5.53 -25.50
N ALA A 84 -3.32 -5.92 -25.82
CA ALA A 84 -3.88 -5.86 -27.15
C ALA A 84 -3.90 -4.43 -27.73
N VAL A 85 -3.63 -4.33 -29.03
CA VAL A 85 -3.80 -3.10 -29.79
C VAL A 85 -5.22 -3.06 -30.34
N ILE A 86 -6.01 -2.10 -29.88
CA ILE A 86 -7.40 -1.91 -30.33
C ILE A 86 -7.42 -0.85 -31.44
N LYS A 87 -7.94 -1.25 -32.62
CA LYS A 87 -8.23 -0.31 -33.71
C LYS A 87 -9.61 0.33 -33.46
N ALA A 88 -9.62 1.64 -33.19
CA ALA A 88 -10.88 2.38 -33.17
C ALA A 88 -11.42 2.56 -34.61
N ALA A 89 -12.75 2.72 -34.76
CA ALA A 89 -13.38 2.98 -36.05
C ALA A 89 -12.86 4.28 -36.71
N ARG A 90 -12.36 5.23 -35.89
CA ARG A 90 -11.65 6.44 -36.30
C ARG A 90 -10.51 6.70 -35.31
N GLY A 91 -9.32 7.01 -35.83
CA GLY A 91 -8.15 7.37 -35.04
C GLY A 91 -7.00 6.37 -35.12
N ARG A 92 -5.91 6.68 -34.40
CA ARG A 92 -4.73 5.82 -34.31
C ARG A 92 -5.03 4.60 -33.42
N PRO A 93 -4.54 3.41 -33.79
CA PRO A 93 -4.62 2.24 -32.91
C PRO A 93 -4.06 2.52 -31.51
N SER A 94 -4.74 2.03 -30.49
CA SER A 94 -4.37 2.27 -29.09
C SER A 94 -3.94 0.97 -28.42
N THR A 95 -2.72 0.99 -27.83
CA THR A 95 -2.24 -0.12 -27.00
C THR A 95 -2.90 -0.04 -25.62
N MET A 96 -3.51 -1.14 -25.19
CA MET A 96 -4.16 -1.23 -23.89
C MET A 96 -3.14 -1.58 -22.82
N LEU A 97 -3.31 -0.97 -21.65
CA LEU A 97 -2.44 -1.10 -20.49
C LEU A 97 -3.19 -1.83 -19.37
N SER A 98 -2.48 -2.72 -18.69
CA SER A 98 -2.96 -3.39 -17.47
C SER A 98 -1.82 -3.53 -16.47
N VAL A 99 -2.13 -3.75 -15.19
CA VAL A 99 -1.10 -4.11 -14.21
C VAL A 99 -0.51 -5.47 -14.55
N ASN A 100 0.76 -5.66 -14.22
CA ASN A 100 1.45 -6.92 -14.46
C ASN A 100 0.91 -8.01 -13.52
N SER A 101 0.18 -8.96 -14.06
CA SER A 101 -0.42 -10.06 -13.29
C SER A 101 0.59 -11.09 -12.78
N ALA A 102 1.85 -11.03 -13.23
CA ALA A 102 2.91 -11.87 -12.70
C ALA A 102 3.45 -11.36 -11.35
N MET A 103 3.32 -10.05 -11.08
CA MET A 103 3.75 -9.47 -9.80
C MET A 103 2.71 -9.74 -8.72
N VAL A 104 3.19 -10.25 -7.59
CA VAL A 104 2.36 -10.56 -6.41
C VAL A 104 3.05 -10.13 -5.13
N THR A 105 2.30 -10.00 -4.06
CA THR A 105 2.81 -9.76 -2.71
C THR A 105 2.20 -10.74 -1.74
N PHE A 106 2.89 -11.03 -0.65
CA PHE A 106 2.27 -11.64 0.51
C PHE A 106 1.51 -10.58 1.30
N ALA A 107 0.29 -10.89 1.70
CA ALA A 107 -0.47 -10.13 2.70
C ALA A 107 -0.60 -10.99 3.95
N LEU A 108 -0.06 -10.49 5.07
CA LEU A 108 -0.06 -11.16 6.36
C LEU A 108 -0.84 -10.31 7.37
N ASP A 109 -2.00 -10.79 7.80
CA ASP A 109 -2.82 -10.18 8.84
C ASP A 109 -2.67 -10.99 10.13
N LEU A 110 -1.92 -10.44 11.09
CA LEU A 110 -1.65 -11.04 12.39
C LEU A 110 -2.74 -10.62 13.37
N ARG A 111 -3.38 -11.59 13.98
CA ARG A 111 -4.40 -11.41 15.02
C ARG A 111 -4.00 -12.20 16.27
N PRO A 112 -4.60 -11.94 17.44
CA PRO A 112 -4.21 -12.62 18.67
C PRO A 112 -4.38 -14.15 18.64
N ASP A 113 -5.34 -14.65 17.88
CA ASP A 113 -5.73 -16.07 17.81
C ASP A 113 -5.28 -16.77 16.52
N ARG A 114 -4.97 -16.03 15.47
CA ARG A 114 -4.61 -16.57 14.16
C ARG A 114 -3.83 -15.57 13.31
N ALA A 115 -3.11 -16.06 12.31
CA ALA A 115 -2.62 -15.28 11.20
C ALA A 115 -3.39 -15.65 9.93
N ILE A 116 -3.64 -14.66 9.07
CA ILE A 116 -4.17 -14.88 7.72
C ILE A 116 -3.04 -14.54 6.77
N LEU A 117 -2.60 -15.53 6.00
CA LEU A 117 -1.58 -15.37 4.97
C LEU A 117 -2.23 -15.50 3.60
N ALA A 118 -1.93 -14.57 2.71
CA ALA A 118 -2.46 -14.58 1.35
C ALA A 118 -1.38 -14.21 0.33
N VAL A 119 -1.55 -14.72 -0.90
CA VAL A 119 -0.85 -14.23 -2.10
C VAL A 119 -1.83 -13.35 -2.85
N VAL A 120 -1.43 -12.10 -3.13
CA VAL A 120 -2.32 -11.07 -3.71
C VAL A 120 -1.62 -10.48 -4.94
N ASP A 121 -2.33 -10.37 -6.05
CA ASP A 121 -1.84 -9.69 -7.23
C ASP A 121 -1.98 -8.15 -7.13
N LEU A 122 -1.39 -7.42 -8.07
CA LEU A 122 -1.44 -5.95 -8.08
C LEU A 122 -2.84 -5.37 -8.24
N SER A 123 -3.81 -6.14 -8.73
CA SER A 123 -5.22 -5.72 -8.80
C SER A 123 -5.97 -5.91 -7.47
N GLY A 124 -5.32 -6.52 -6.46
CA GLY A 124 -5.92 -6.82 -5.16
C GLY A 124 -6.67 -8.15 -5.12
N ARG A 125 -6.55 -9.00 -6.15
CA ARG A 125 -7.18 -10.31 -6.18
C ARG A 125 -6.35 -11.31 -5.38
N PHE A 126 -7.01 -12.06 -4.51
CA PHE A 126 -6.39 -13.17 -3.78
C PHE A 126 -6.18 -14.37 -4.72
N LEU A 127 -4.93 -14.79 -4.88
CA LEU A 127 -4.56 -16.03 -5.59
C LEU A 127 -4.58 -17.23 -4.64
N SER A 128 -4.16 -17.00 -3.41
CA SER A 128 -4.22 -17.98 -2.30
C SER A 128 -4.52 -17.27 -1.01
N ARG A 129 -5.24 -17.94 -0.10
CA ARG A 129 -5.52 -17.42 1.24
C ARG A 129 -5.66 -18.58 2.22
N GLU A 130 -4.94 -18.54 3.32
CA GLU A 130 -4.98 -19.56 4.36
C GLU A 130 -4.93 -18.94 5.77
N THR A 131 -5.40 -19.73 6.74
CA THR A 131 -5.34 -19.37 8.16
C THR A 131 -4.30 -20.22 8.85
N ILE A 132 -3.40 -19.57 9.58
CA ILE A 132 -2.30 -20.20 10.32
C ILE A 132 -2.56 -19.98 11.82
N PRO A 133 -2.47 -21.01 12.66
CA PRO A 133 -2.63 -20.84 14.11
C PRO A 133 -1.48 -20.00 14.69
N ILE A 134 -1.79 -19.14 15.65
CA ILE A 134 -0.81 -18.43 16.48
C ILE A 134 -0.53 -19.30 17.73
N TYR A 135 0.74 -19.46 18.03
CA TYR A 135 1.20 -20.14 19.22
C TYR A 135 1.62 -19.12 20.29
N SER A 136 1.62 -19.52 21.55
CA SER A 136 2.17 -18.70 22.64
C SER A 136 3.67 -18.44 22.46
N ASP A 137 4.39 -19.35 21.81
CA ASP A 137 5.77 -19.18 21.38
C ASP A 137 5.81 -18.42 20.03
N LEU A 138 6.37 -17.21 20.10
CA LEU A 138 6.56 -16.33 18.95
C LEU A 138 7.45 -16.96 17.88
N SER A 139 8.57 -17.57 18.27
CA SER A 139 9.53 -18.18 17.34
C SER A 139 8.87 -19.31 16.54
N ARG A 140 8.05 -20.12 17.19
CA ARG A 140 7.27 -21.18 16.55
C ARG A 140 6.23 -20.60 15.57
N THR A 141 5.54 -19.52 15.96
CA THR A 141 4.56 -18.84 15.11
C THR A 141 5.23 -18.32 13.84
N VAL A 142 6.32 -17.59 13.98
CA VAL A 142 7.06 -17.00 12.83
C VAL A 142 7.66 -18.09 11.94
N ALA A 143 8.25 -19.11 12.52
CA ALA A 143 8.78 -20.26 11.75
C ALA A 143 7.68 -20.94 10.92
N GLN A 144 6.47 -21.10 11.47
CA GLN A 144 5.33 -21.67 10.74
C GLN A 144 4.89 -20.76 9.59
N ILE A 145 4.79 -19.45 9.83
CA ILE A 145 4.45 -18.47 8.79
C ILE A 145 5.48 -18.54 7.67
N GLY A 146 6.77 -18.46 7.99
CA GLY A 146 7.87 -18.52 7.01
C GLY A 146 7.86 -19.84 6.20
N LYS A 147 7.56 -20.98 6.85
CA LYS A 147 7.38 -22.27 6.17
C LYS A 147 6.25 -22.20 5.14
N ARG A 148 5.10 -21.62 5.50
CA ARG A 148 3.96 -21.49 4.58
C ARG A 148 4.25 -20.51 3.45
N MET A 149 4.91 -19.38 3.74
CA MET A 149 5.33 -18.45 2.69
C MET A 149 6.25 -19.12 1.64
N ARG A 150 7.22 -19.91 2.08
CA ARG A 150 8.08 -20.67 1.17
C ARG A 150 7.30 -21.67 0.32
N ALA A 151 6.33 -22.38 0.91
CA ALA A 151 5.47 -23.31 0.18
C ALA A 151 4.61 -22.59 -0.86
N LEU A 152 3.94 -21.50 -0.48
CA LEU A 152 3.13 -20.69 -1.39
C LEU A 152 3.98 -20.07 -2.53
N ARG A 153 5.23 -19.69 -2.23
CA ARG A 153 6.16 -19.22 -3.28
C ARG A 153 6.48 -20.32 -4.31
N GLN A 154 6.60 -21.57 -3.88
CA GLN A 154 6.78 -22.72 -4.77
C GLN A 154 5.50 -23.06 -5.55
N GLU A 155 4.33 -22.97 -4.90
CA GLU A 155 3.02 -23.17 -5.55
C GLU A 155 2.73 -22.11 -6.64
N HIS A 156 3.34 -20.93 -6.50
CA HIS A 156 3.24 -19.82 -7.44
C HIS A 156 4.60 -19.45 -8.08
N ASP A 157 5.36 -20.44 -8.50
CA ASP A 157 6.74 -20.31 -8.99
C ASP A 157 6.89 -19.39 -10.23
N SER A 158 5.83 -19.29 -11.03
CA SER A 158 5.74 -18.39 -12.18
C SER A 158 5.49 -16.92 -11.81
N LYS A 159 5.30 -16.59 -10.50
CA LYS A 159 5.04 -15.24 -10.01
C LYS A 159 6.29 -14.57 -9.46
N SER A 160 6.35 -13.25 -9.62
CA SER A 160 7.37 -12.40 -9.00
C SER A 160 6.85 -11.87 -7.68
N PHE A 161 7.47 -12.29 -6.58
CA PHE A 161 7.09 -11.84 -5.23
C PHE A 161 7.87 -10.59 -4.86
N GLU A 162 7.16 -9.45 -4.74
CA GLU A 162 7.76 -8.14 -4.54
C GLU A 162 7.96 -7.78 -3.06
N GLY A 163 7.28 -8.49 -2.15
CA GLY A 163 7.42 -8.23 -0.73
C GLY A 163 6.31 -8.82 0.13
N VAL A 164 6.25 -8.35 1.36
CA VAL A 164 5.26 -8.75 2.36
C VAL A 164 4.62 -7.50 2.97
N GLY A 165 3.30 -7.36 2.82
CA GLY A 165 2.52 -6.39 3.58
C GLY A 165 2.03 -7.03 4.88
N VAL A 166 2.34 -6.41 6.03
CA VAL A 166 1.94 -6.94 7.35
C VAL A 166 1.00 -5.99 8.06
N SER A 167 -0.12 -6.53 8.53
CA SER A 167 -1.03 -5.89 9.49
C SER A 167 -0.89 -6.58 10.83
N LEU A 168 -0.76 -5.81 11.92
CA LEU A 168 -0.74 -6.35 13.28
C LEU A 168 -1.37 -5.36 14.27
N PRO A 169 -2.05 -5.84 15.33
CA PRO A 169 -2.66 -5.00 16.36
C PRO A 169 -1.61 -4.56 17.39
N GLY A 170 -0.77 -3.57 17.03
CA GLY A 170 0.36 -3.16 17.86
C GLY A 170 0.97 -1.83 17.44
N ARG A 171 2.10 -1.51 18.06
CA ARG A 171 2.91 -0.34 17.73
C ARG A 171 4.22 -0.79 17.11
N MET A 172 4.56 -0.21 15.98
CA MET A 172 5.85 -0.42 15.30
C MET A 172 6.67 0.86 15.32
N HIS A 173 7.98 0.69 15.37
CA HIS A 173 8.89 1.80 15.19
C HIS A 173 8.92 2.23 13.72
N PRO A 174 8.65 3.51 13.39
CA PRO A 174 8.44 3.94 12.00
C PRO A 174 9.68 3.79 11.10
N VAL A 175 10.87 3.86 11.67
CA VAL A 175 12.13 3.76 10.91
C VAL A 175 12.70 2.34 10.94
N THR A 176 12.85 1.74 12.12
CA THR A 176 13.46 0.41 12.27
C THR A 176 12.51 -0.73 11.95
N GLN A 177 11.20 -0.45 11.90
CA GLN A 177 10.13 -1.46 11.70
C GLN A 177 10.08 -2.56 12.76
N LEU A 178 10.69 -2.32 13.93
CA LEU A 178 10.56 -3.21 15.08
C LEU A 178 9.14 -3.15 15.65
N VAL A 179 8.59 -4.30 16.01
CA VAL A 179 7.37 -4.38 16.81
C VAL A 179 7.72 -3.96 18.23
N LEU A 180 7.32 -2.75 18.63
CA LEU A 180 7.59 -2.23 19.96
C LEU A 180 6.70 -2.91 21.02
N LEU A 181 5.43 -3.10 20.67
CA LEU A 181 4.44 -3.66 21.57
C LEU A 181 3.23 -4.16 20.79
N ALA A 182 2.85 -5.40 20.98
CA ALA A 182 1.58 -5.97 20.55
C ALA A 182 0.91 -6.67 21.76
N PRO A 183 0.18 -5.93 22.60
CA PRO A 183 -0.28 -6.41 23.93
C PRO A 183 -1.10 -7.68 23.86
N ASN A 184 -2.03 -7.73 22.90
CA ASN A 184 -2.94 -8.87 22.73
C ASN A 184 -2.24 -10.13 22.21
N MET A 185 -1.01 -9.99 21.72
CA MET A 185 -0.16 -11.09 21.24
C MET A 185 0.99 -11.39 22.22
N LYS A 186 1.17 -10.56 23.26
CA LYS A 186 2.29 -10.62 24.22
C LYS A 186 3.66 -10.47 23.55
N TRP A 187 3.73 -9.73 22.44
CA TRP A 187 4.96 -9.46 21.72
C TRP A 187 5.55 -8.13 22.13
N HIS A 188 6.87 -8.11 22.39
CA HIS A 188 7.65 -6.95 22.79
C HIS A 188 8.98 -6.95 22.06
N GLU A 189 9.40 -5.79 21.57
CA GLU A 189 10.73 -5.55 20.97
C GLU A 189 11.18 -6.66 20.00
N PHE A 190 10.37 -6.93 19.00
CA PHE A 190 10.61 -8.03 18.08
C PHE A 190 10.85 -7.55 16.65
N ASP A 191 11.95 -8.04 16.03
CA ASP A 191 12.27 -7.79 14.62
C ASP A 191 11.52 -8.78 13.72
N LEU A 192 10.28 -8.41 13.40
CA LEU A 192 9.43 -9.22 12.54
C LEU A 192 9.97 -9.27 11.09
N LYS A 193 10.63 -8.18 10.63
CA LYS A 193 11.17 -8.11 9.26
C LYS A 193 12.27 -9.13 9.04
N SER A 194 13.20 -9.24 9.97
CA SER A 194 14.31 -10.22 9.87
C SER A 194 13.88 -11.65 10.11
N ALA A 195 12.70 -11.85 10.72
CA ALA A 195 12.20 -13.16 11.09
C ALA A 195 11.33 -13.82 10.01
N LEU A 196 10.81 -13.05 9.02
CA LEU A 196 10.00 -13.51 7.88
C LEU A 196 10.82 -13.66 6.62
#